data_c0ff1f9e8f793a8ec21238161e997979
#
_entry.id   c0ff1f9e8f793a8ec21238161e997979
#
_cell.length_a   1.000
_cell.length_b   1.000
_cell.length_c   1.000
_cell.angle_alpha   90.00
_cell.angle_beta   90.00
_cell.angle_gamma   90.00
#
_symmetry.space_group_name_H-M   'P 1'
#
loop_
_entity.id
_entity.type
_entity.pdbx_description
1 polymer ?
#
loop_
_entity_poly.entity_id
_entity_poly.type
_entity_poly.pdbx_seq_one_letter_code
_entity_poly.pdbx_strand_id
1 'polypeptide(L)'
;MAKVITFINMKGGVGKTTLAVNVAYTLSKIESKKVLLIDMDPQMNATQYTLKESQMNEILDDRNKSVYGCLSPDYRANSVLKGYEQRKEEKWIFNVEKTFDLIPSSLDIMTLNLAANPYQLKQYIQNDLSEKYDIVIIDCPPTISEYTKVSLLASDMYVVPMKA
;
A
#
# COMPACT_ATOMS: atom_id res chain seq x y z
N MET A 1 12.26 5.05 11.83
CA MET A 1 11.93 4.18 10.66
C MET A 1 10.62 3.46 10.94
N ALA A 2 9.69 3.52 10.00
CA ALA A 2 8.41 2.81 10.07
C ALA A 2 8.60 1.29 10.17
N LYS A 3 7.75 0.61 10.93
CA LYS A 3 7.66 -0.86 10.92
C LYS A 3 6.71 -1.32 9.83
N VAL A 4 7.16 -2.25 9.00
CA VAL A 4 6.40 -2.75 7.85
C VAL A 4 5.87 -4.15 8.12
N ILE A 5 4.55 -4.32 8.04
CA ILE A 5 3.84 -5.55 8.38
C ILE A 5 2.99 -5.98 7.18
N THR A 6 3.24 -7.15 6.62
CA THR A 6 2.44 -7.70 5.52
C THR A 6 1.42 -8.72 6.03
N PHE A 7 0.17 -8.55 5.64
CA PHE A 7 -0.89 -9.53 5.83
C PHE A 7 -0.97 -10.44 4.61
N ILE A 8 -0.70 -11.72 4.80
CA ILE A 8 -0.58 -12.70 3.71
C ILE A 8 -1.28 -14.01 4.05
N ASN A 9 -2.03 -14.55 3.13
CA ASN A 9 -2.46 -15.95 3.10
C ASN A 9 -2.94 -16.28 1.67
N MET A 10 -2.52 -17.43 1.16
CA MET A 10 -2.92 -17.93 -0.18
C MET A 10 -4.36 -18.41 -0.22
N LYS A 11 -4.98 -18.67 0.94
CA LYS A 11 -6.39 -19.07 1.02
C LYS A 11 -7.28 -17.82 1.03
N GLY A 12 -8.21 -17.73 0.08
CA GLY A 12 -9.24 -16.71 0.05
C GLY A 12 -10.23 -16.85 1.22
N GLY A 13 -10.83 -15.74 1.63
CA GLY A 13 -11.91 -15.75 2.63
C GLY A 13 -11.48 -16.03 4.08
N VAL A 14 -10.19 -15.93 4.41
CA VAL A 14 -9.69 -16.08 5.79
C VAL A 14 -9.73 -14.78 6.61
N GLY A 15 -10.27 -13.70 6.06
CA GLY A 15 -10.36 -12.41 6.75
C GLY A 15 -9.09 -11.58 6.72
N LYS A 16 -8.16 -11.84 5.81
CA LYS A 16 -6.88 -11.12 5.69
C LYS A 16 -7.07 -9.60 5.58
N THR A 17 -7.78 -9.14 4.55
CA THR A 17 -8.10 -7.72 4.32
C THR A 17 -8.85 -7.10 5.49
N THR A 18 -9.88 -7.79 5.99
CA THR A 18 -10.66 -7.33 7.16
C THR A 18 -9.75 -7.12 8.36
N LEU A 19 -8.83 -8.05 8.63
CA LEU A 19 -7.90 -7.94 9.74
C LEU A 19 -6.89 -6.80 9.51
N ALA A 20 -6.33 -6.67 8.31
CA ALA A 20 -5.39 -5.60 7.97
C ALA A 20 -6.00 -4.21 8.19
N VAL A 21 -7.21 -3.98 7.67
CA VAL A 21 -7.94 -2.70 7.84
C VAL A 21 -8.26 -2.42 9.30
N ASN A 22 -8.78 -3.40 10.05
CA ASN A 22 -9.12 -3.21 11.46
C ASN A 22 -7.89 -2.98 12.34
N VAL A 23 -6.78 -3.65 12.08
CA VAL A 23 -5.52 -3.42 12.79
C VAL A 23 -4.99 -2.01 12.50
N ALA A 24 -5.00 -1.58 11.23
CA ALA A 24 -4.60 -0.22 10.85
C ALA A 24 -5.43 0.83 11.61
N TYR A 25 -6.74 0.66 11.60
CA TYR A 25 -7.67 1.56 12.27
C TYR A 25 -7.46 1.57 13.80
N THR A 26 -7.27 0.41 14.42
CA THR A 26 -7.05 0.27 15.87
C THR A 26 -5.75 0.95 16.29
N LEU A 27 -4.65 0.69 15.58
CA LEU A 27 -3.35 1.30 15.88
C LEU A 27 -3.40 2.83 15.73
N SER A 28 -4.12 3.32 14.73
CA SER A 28 -4.31 4.75 14.56
C SER A 28 -5.17 5.38 15.68
N LYS A 29 -6.33 4.82 15.96
CA LYS A 29 -7.31 5.39 16.90
C LYS A 29 -6.97 5.20 18.38
N ILE A 30 -6.50 4.00 18.74
CA ILE A 30 -6.26 3.64 20.14
C ILE A 30 -4.83 3.98 20.55
N GLU A 31 -3.86 3.63 19.72
CA GLU A 31 -2.45 3.82 20.01
C GLU A 31 -1.88 5.15 19.49
N SER A 32 -2.72 5.96 18.81
CA SER A 32 -2.33 7.25 18.20
C SER A 32 -1.11 7.16 17.28
N LYS A 33 -0.89 5.99 16.66
CA LYS A 33 0.19 5.78 15.69
C LYS A 33 -0.18 6.39 14.34
N LYS A 34 0.82 6.92 13.64
CA LYS A 34 0.67 7.28 12.22
C LYS A 34 0.78 6.01 11.39
N VAL A 35 -0.34 5.58 10.82
CA VAL A 35 -0.45 4.31 10.08
C VAL A 35 -0.72 4.57 8.62
N LEU A 36 0.01 3.86 7.75
CA LEU A 36 -0.28 3.77 6.33
C LEU A 36 -0.71 2.34 6.00
N LEU A 37 -1.84 2.18 5.34
CA LEU A 37 -2.25 0.94 4.71
C LEU A 37 -1.94 1.01 3.21
N ILE A 38 -1.31 -0.02 2.66
CA ILE A 38 -1.06 -0.17 1.22
C ILE A 38 -1.85 -1.38 0.73
N ASP A 39 -2.78 -1.15 -0.18
CA ASP A 39 -3.56 -2.21 -0.82
C ASP A 39 -2.84 -2.70 -2.09
N MET A 40 -2.27 -3.91 -2.02
CA MET A 40 -1.55 -4.54 -3.14
C MET A 40 -2.42 -5.54 -3.91
N ASP A 41 -3.72 -5.68 -3.54
CA ASP A 41 -4.63 -6.59 -4.22
C ASP A 41 -5.34 -5.88 -5.39
N PRO A 42 -5.17 -6.35 -6.66
CA PRO A 42 -5.92 -5.81 -7.80
C PRO A 42 -7.45 -5.84 -7.62
N GLN A 43 -7.97 -6.65 -6.72
CA GLN A 43 -9.40 -6.68 -6.38
C GLN A 43 -9.87 -5.49 -5.53
N MET A 44 -8.93 -4.66 -5.03
CA MET A 44 -9.21 -3.41 -4.33
C MET A 44 -10.06 -3.55 -3.06
N ASN A 45 -10.00 -4.71 -2.39
CA ASN A 45 -10.87 -4.97 -1.23
C ASN A 45 -10.60 -4.02 -0.06
N ALA A 46 -9.33 -3.79 0.32
CA ALA A 46 -8.98 -2.84 1.38
C ALA A 46 -9.36 -1.40 0.99
N THR A 47 -9.17 -1.05 -0.27
CA THR A 47 -9.55 0.24 -0.86
C THR A 47 -11.05 0.50 -0.71
N GLN A 48 -11.90 -0.46 -1.15
CA GLN A 48 -13.36 -0.35 -1.08
C GLN A 48 -13.89 -0.29 0.37
N TYR A 49 -13.25 -1.01 1.31
CA TYR A 49 -13.62 -0.95 2.73
C TYR A 49 -13.28 0.39 3.38
N THR A 50 -12.34 1.13 2.83
CA THR A 50 -11.71 2.24 3.54
C THR A 50 -12.10 3.60 2.97
N LEU A 51 -12.26 3.71 1.64
CA LEU A 51 -12.51 4.97 0.96
C LEU A 51 -13.99 5.23 0.70
N LYS A 52 -14.33 6.52 0.61
CA LYS A 52 -15.64 6.99 0.18
C LYS A 52 -15.80 6.89 -1.34
N GLU A 53 -17.03 6.86 -1.82
CA GLU A 53 -17.36 6.80 -3.25
C GLU A 53 -16.69 7.92 -4.07
N SER A 54 -16.66 9.15 -3.54
CA SER A 54 -15.99 10.27 -4.22
C SER A 54 -14.50 10.03 -4.42
N GLN A 55 -13.81 9.44 -3.42
CA GLN A 55 -12.38 9.10 -3.51
C GLN A 55 -12.15 7.91 -4.45
N MET A 56 -13.08 6.96 -4.49
CA MET A 56 -13.04 5.85 -5.46
C MET A 56 -13.11 6.36 -6.90
N ASN A 57 -13.99 7.34 -7.18
CA ASN A 57 -14.09 7.95 -8.50
C ASN A 57 -12.77 8.64 -8.91
N GLU A 58 -12.08 9.29 -7.99
CA GLU A 58 -10.77 9.90 -8.26
C GLU A 58 -9.72 8.88 -8.73
N ILE A 59 -9.74 7.66 -8.16
CA ILE A 59 -8.82 6.58 -8.54
C ILE A 59 -9.18 6.03 -9.92
N LEU A 60 -10.48 5.90 -10.22
CA LEU A 60 -10.96 5.44 -11.53
C LEU A 60 -10.63 6.44 -12.65
N ASP A 61 -10.64 7.73 -12.34
CA ASP A 61 -10.33 8.80 -13.30
C ASP A 61 -8.82 8.96 -13.53
N ASP A 62 -7.98 8.69 -12.52
CA ASP A 62 -6.51 8.80 -12.62
C ASP A 62 -5.81 7.63 -11.90
N ARG A 63 -5.36 6.64 -12.68
CA ARG A 63 -4.61 5.48 -12.16
C ARG A 63 -3.38 5.84 -11.34
N ASN A 64 -2.81 7.05 -11.54
CA ASN A 64 -1.66 7.51 -10.75
C ASN A 64 -2.05 7.85 -9.31
N LYS A 65 -3.33 7.90 -8.99
CA LYS A 65 -3.84 8.02 -7.61
C LYS A 65 -3.96 6.68 -6.88
N SER A 66 -3.11 5.72 -7.24
CA SER A 66 -3.07 4.38 -6.65
C SER A 66 -1.63 3.87 -6.52
N VAL A 67 -1.48 2.65 -6.04
CA VAL A 67 -0.19 1.92 -6.02
C VAL A 67 0.50 1.96 -7.38
N TYR A 68 -0.27 1.99 -8.48
CA TYR A 68 0.30 2.16 -9.81
C TYR A 68 1.17 3.42 -9.90
N GLY A 69 0.68 4.55 -9.41
CA GLY A 69 1.39 5.84 -9.48
C GLY A 69 2.73 5.82 -8.74
N CYS A 70 2.77 5.26 -7.52
CA CYS A 70 4.00 5.23 -6.73
C CYS A 70 5.02 4.18 -7.19
N LEU A 71 4.59 3.13 -7.89
CA LEU A 71 5.46 2.05 -8.39
C LEU A 71 5.73 2.12 -9.90
N SER A 72 5.14 3.07 -10.62
CA SER A 72 5.36 3.19 -12.07
C SER A 72 6.78 3.65 -12.41
N PRO A 73 7.33 3.23 -13.58
CA PRO A 73 8.63 3.70 -14.05
C PRO A 73 8.71 5.22 -14.20
N ASP A 74 7.61 5.86 -14.60
CA ASP A 74 7.51 7.31 -14.81
C ASP A 74 7.75 8.10 -13.52
N TYR A 75 7.30 7.59 -12.38
CA TYR A 75 7.58 8.21 -11.09
C TYR A 75 9.07 8.22 -10.77
N ARG A 76 9.77 7.12 -11.03
CA ARG A 76 11.21 6.98 -10.77
C ARG A 76 12.05 7.87 -11.67
N ALA A 77 11.75 7.91 -12.95
CA ALA A 77 12.45 8.76 -13.91
C ALA A 77 12.36 10.23 -13.49
N ASN A 78 11.20 10.68 -13.04
CA ASN A 78 10.99 12.05 -12.54
C ASN A 78 11.69 12.32 -11.21
N SER A 79 11.80 11.35 -10.31
CA SER A 79 12.46 11.53 -9.01
C SER A 79 13.99 11.60 -9.13
N VAL A 80 14.58 10.89 -10.09
CA VAL A 80 16.02 10.92 -10.37
C VAL A 80 16.44 12.18 -11.11
N LEU A 81 15.61 12.65 -12.08
CA LEU A 81 15.93 13.79 -12.92
C LEU A 81 15.72 15.15 -12.24
N LYS A 82 14.83 15.24 -11.24
CA LYS A 82 14.43 16.52 -10.63
C LYS A 82 15.06 16.80 -9.26
N GLY A 83 15.90 15.92 -8.74
CA GLY A 83 16.42 16.02 -7.38
C GLY A 83 15.34 15.85 -6.31
N TYR A 84 15.74 15.57 -5.08
CA TYR A 84 14.84 15.31 -3.95
C TYR A 84 13.93 16.51 -3.56
N GLU A 85 14.23 17.72 -4.02
CA GLU A 85 13.53 18.95 -3.62
C GLU A 85 12.25 19.26 -4.39
N GLN A 86 11.98 18.60 -5.53
CA GLN A 86 10.76 18.81 -6.33
C GLN A 86 9.94 17.52 -6.47
N ARG A 87 9.70 16.82 -5.36
CA ARG A 87 8.77 15.68 -5.38
C ARG A 87 7.37 16.22 -5.66
N LYS A 88 6.74 15.73 -6.73
CA LYS A 88 5.30 15.93 -6.96
C LYS A 88 4.55 15.48 -5.70
N GLU A 89 3.49 16.22 -5.34
CA GLU A 89 2.53 15.78 -4.33
C GLU A 89 2.22 14.30 -4.53
N GLU A 90 2.29 13.54 -3.44
CA GLU A 90 2.00 12.10 -3.44
C GLU A 90 0.49 11.89 -3.59
N LYS A 91 0.00 12.10 -4.81
CA LYS A 91 -1.42 12.08 -5.17
C LYS A 91 -2.13 10.76 -4.88
N TRP A 92 -1.35 9.71 -4.61
CA TRP A 92 -1.83 8.36 -4.30
C TRP A 92 -2.03 8.10 -2.81
N ILE A 93 -1.71 9.05 -1.92
CA ILE A 93 -1.97 8.90 -0.49
C ILE A 93 -3.29 9.58 -0.15
N PHE A 94 -4.25 8.79 0.30
CA PHE A 94 -5.57 9.25 0.71
C PHE A 94 -5.67 9.27 2.23
N ASN A 95 -6.07 10.39 2.79
CA ASN A 95 -6.37 10.48 4.21
C ASN A 95 -7.71 9.79 4.50
N VAL A 96 -7.69 8.85 5.43
CA VAL A 96 -8.87 8.11 5.91
C VAL A 96 -9.34 8.67 7.23
N GLU A 97 -8.40 8.85 8.16
CA GLU A 97 -8.62 9.39 9.50
C GLU A 97 -7.40 10.22 9.90
N LYS A 98 -7.46 10.93 11.04
CA LYS A 98 -6.43 11.88 11.48
C LYS A 98 -4.98 11.33 11.41
N THR A 99 -4.80 10.06 11.73
CA THR A 99 -3.48 9.39 11.76
C THR A 99 -3.48 8.10 10.95
N PHE A 100 -4.45 7.93 10.03
CA PHE A 100 -4.57 6.77 9.15
C PHE A 100 -4.72 7.20 7.70
N ASP A 101 -3.77 6.81 6.88
CA ASP A 101 -3.74 7.03 5.44
C ASP A 101 -3.77 5.71 4.68
N LEU A 102 -4.24 5.76 3.43
CA LEU A 102 -4.28 4.63 2.50
C LEU A 102 -3.56 4.98 1.20
N ILE A 103 -2.75 4.05 0.69
CA ILE A 103 -2.43 3.96 -0.73
C ILE A 103 -3.35 2.93 -1.34
N PRO A 104 -4.33 3.35 -2.16
CA PRO A 104 -5.31 2.44 -2.73
C PRO A 104 -4.73 1.60 -3.87
N SER A 105 -5.34 0.45 -4.12
CA SER A 105 -5.09 -0.34 -5.32
C SER A 105 -5.88 0.18 -6.52
N SER A 106 -5.55 -0.33 -7.69
CA SER A 106 -6.35 -0.24 -8.91
C SER A 106 -6.06 -1.45 -9.81
N LEU A 107 -6.93 -1.73 -10.78
CA LEU A 107 -6.67 -2.80 -11.76
C LEU A 107 -5.39 -2.54 -12.58
N ASP A 108 -4.99 -1.29 -12.72
CA ASP A 108 -3.78 -0.92 -13.48
C ASP A 108 -2.49 -1.46 -12.86
N ILE A 109 -2.48 -1.83 -11.57
CA ILE A 109 -1.33 -2.48 -10.95
C ILE A 109 -0.91 -3.74 -11.72
N MET A 110 -1.85 -4.40 -12.41
CA MET A 110 -1.60 -5.59 -13.23
C MET A 110 -0.74 -5.29 -14.47
N THR A 111 -0.61 -4.05 -14.86
CA THR A 111 0.24 -3.63 -16.00
C THR A 111 1.68 -3.32 -15.58
N LEU A 112 1.98 -3.30 -14.28
CA LEU A 112 3.32 -3.05 -13.78
C LEU A 112 4.21 -4.29 -13.89
N ASN A 113 5.41 -4.11 -14.43
CA ASN A 113 6.44 -5.15 -14.40
C ASN A 113 7.22 -5.10 -13.07
N LEU A 114 6.62 -5.64 -12.00
CA LEU A 114 7.22 -5.66 -10.67
C LEU A 114 8.44 -6.59 -10.58
N ALA A 115 8.54 -7.57 -11.48
CA ALA A 115 9.69 -8.48 -11.53
C ALA A 115 10.98 -7.76 -11.95
N ALA A 116 10.90 -6.69 -12.72
CA ALA A 116 12.06 -5.91 -13.15
C ALA A 116 12.83 -5.26 -11.98
N ASN A 117 12.12 -4.91 -10.89
CA ASN A 117 12.73 -4.47 -9.64
C ASN A 117 11.89 -4.91 -8.44
N PRO A 118 12.15 -6.09 -7.89
CA PRO A 118 11.35 -6.62 -6.77
C PRO A 118 11.53 -5.86 -5.46
N TYR A 119 12.52 -4.99 -5.35
CA TYR A 119 12.77 -4.15 -4.17
C TYR A 119 12.15 -2.76 -4.26
N GLN A 120 11.41 -2.45 -5.32
CA GLN A 120 10.90 -1.09 -5.54
C GLN A 120 9.96 -0.60 -4.43
N LEU A 121 9.06 -1.45 -3.93
CA LEU A 121 8.17 -1.08 -2.83
C LEU A 121 8.96 -0.82 -1.54
N LYS A 122 9.96 -1.66 -1.24
CA LYS A 122 10.87 -1.46 -0.11
C LYS A 122 11.61 -0.12 -0.21
N GLN A 123 12.17 0.18 -1.37
CA GLN A 123 12.88 1.44 -1.61
C GLN A 123 11.97 2.65 -1.43
N TYR A 124 10.74 2.58 -1.96
CA TYR A 124 9.74 3.63 -1.79
C TYR A 124 9.40 3.85 -0.31
N ILE A 125 9.11 2.77 0.44
CA ILE A 125 8.81 2.88 1.87
C ILE A 125 10.00 3.47 2.64
N GLN A 126 11.22 3.00 2.39
CA GLN A 126 12.41 3.46 3.11
C GLN A 126 12.76 4.91 2.83
N ASN A 127 12.65 5.34 1.56
CA ASN A 127 13.11 6.66 1.14
C ASN A 127 12.05 7.75 1.33
N ASP A 128 10.76 7.41 1.21
CA ASP A 128 9.70 8.39 1.09
C ASP A 128 8.71 8.36 2.27
N LEU A 129 8.55 7.21 2.93
CA LEU A 129 7.50 7.00 3.92
C LEU A 129 8.03 6.75 5.33
N SER A 130 9.28 6.30 5.49
CA SER A 130 9.81 5.79 6.76
C SER A 130 9.86 6.82 7.91
N GLU A 131 9.88 8.11 7.59
CA GLU A 131 9.86 9.20 8.58
C GLU A 131 8.46 9.80 8.79
N LYS A 132 7.53 9.51 7.86
CA LYS A 132 6.16 10.02 7.90
C LYS A 132 5.24 9.16 8.75
N TYR A 133 5.50 7.85 8.81
CA TYR A 133 4.65 6.84 9.45
C TYR A 133 5.41 6.05 10.50
N ASP A 134 4.68 5.63 11.55
CA ASP A 134 5.18 4.71 12.57
C ASP A 134 5.07 3.26 12.07
N ILE A 135 3.97 2.97 11.38
CA ILE A 135 3.63 1.62 10.91
C ILE A 135 3.11 1.69 9.47
N VAL A 136 3.61 0.79 8.63
CA VAL A 136 3.09 0.53 7.29
C VAL A 136 2.51 -0.88 7.26
N ILE A 137 1.24 -1.01 6.91
CA ILE A 137 0.55 -2.29 6.74
C ILE A 137 0.37 -2.53 5.24
N ILE A 138 0.65 -3.75 4.78
CA ILE A 138 0.47 -4.14 3.38
C ILE A 138 -0.56 -5.28 3.33
N ASP A 139 -1.67 -5.07 2.63
CA ASP A 139 -2.65 -6.12 2.31
C ASP A 139 -2.33 -6.73 0.95
N CYS A 140 -2.10 -8.06 0.93
CA CYS A 140 -1.70 -8.79 -0.27
C CYS A 140 -2.86 -9.59 -0.88
N PRO A 141 -2.84 -9.83 -2.20
CA PRO A 141 -3.78 -10.77 -2.82
C PRO A 141 -3.57 -12.20 -2.32
N PRO A 142 -4.60 -13.08 -2.40
CA PRO A 142 -4.52 -14.49 -2.00
C PRO A 142 -3.84 -15.35 -3.08
N THR A 143 -2.74 -14.87 -3.65
CA THR A 143 -2.05 -15.53 -4.78
C THR A 143 -0.54 -15.49 -4.59
N ILE A 144 0.15 -16.49 -5.16
CA ILE A 144 1.61 -16.43 -5.34
C ILE A 144 1.86 -15.59 -6.58
N SER A 145 2.20 -14.32 -6.36
CA SER A 145 2.37 -13.34 -7.43
C SER A 145 3.54 -12.40 -7.15
N GLU A 146 3.92 -11.59 -8.12
CA GLU A 146 4.94 -10.55 -7.92
C GLU A 146 4.48 -9.51 -6.88
N TYR A 147 3.16 -9.25 -6.74
CA TYR A 147 2.63 -8.36 -5.69
C TYR A 147 2.95 -8.89 -4.29
N THR A 148 2.72 -10.18 -4.08
CA THR A 148 3.04 -10.87 -2.81
C THR A 148 4.54 -10.86 -2.55
N LYS A 149 5.34 -11.14 -3.57
CA LYS A 149 6.81 -11.15 -3.47
C LYS A 149 7.38 -9.77 -3.08
N VAL A 150 6.98 -8.70 -3.79
CA VAL A 150 7.47 -7.36 -3.48
C VAL A 150 7.01 -6.88 -2.11
N SER A 151 5.81 -7.26 -1.67
CA SER A 151 5.29 -6.96 -0.34
C SER A 151 6.11 -7.64 0.75
N LEU A 152 6.41 -8.93 0.61
CA LEU A 152 7.23 -9.68 1.56
C LEU A 152 8.66 -9.12 1.63
N LEU A 153 9.26 -8.78 0.49
CA LEU A 153 10.60 -8.19 0.44
C LEU A 153 10.66 -6.79 1.09
N ALA A 154 9.54 -6.09 1.13
CA ALA A 154 9.43 -4.78 1.77
C ALA A 154 9.23 -4.86 3.29
N SER A 155 8.83 -6.02 3.82
CA SER A 155 8.34 -6.16 5.19
C SER A 155 9.41 -6.54 6.20
N ASP A 156 9.22 -6.06 7.45
CA ASP A 156 9.93 -6.51 8.64
C ASP A 156 9.29 -7.75 9.24
N MET A 157 7.96 -7.85 9.12
CA MET A 157 7.14 -8.93 9.70
C MET A 157 5.98 -9.29 8.77
N TYR A 158 5.41 -10.47 8.95
CA TYR A 158 4.18 -10.87 8.27
C TYR A 158 3.20 -11.55 9.23
N VAL A 159 1.92 -11.37 8.95
CA VAL A 159 0.80 -11.97 9.67
C VAL A 159 0.08 -12.92 8.72
N VAL A 160 -0.13 -14.15 9.17
CA VAL A 160 -0.84 -15.19 8.41
C VAL A 160 -2.15 -15.52 9.13
N PRO A 161 -3.27 -14.86 8.81
CA PRO A 161 -4.57 -15.20 9.39
C PRO A 161 -4.96 -16.63 9.01
N MET A 162 -5.34 -17.44 9.98
CA MET A 162 -5.80 -18.81 9.76
C MET A 162 -7.25 -18.94 10.20
N LYS A 163 -8.03 -19.66 9.40
CA LYS A 163 -9.39 -20.05 9.80
C LYS A 163 -9.32 -21.38 10.55
N ALA A 164 -9.84 -21.39 11.76
CA ALA A 164 -10.04 -22.60 12.54
C ALA A 164 -11.08 -23.51 11.85
#